data_bcbd84432c0ff95f74a1760c99145460
#
_entry.id   bcbd84432c0ff95f74a1760c99145460
#
_cell.length_a   1.000
_cell.length_b   1.000
_cell.length_c   1.000
_cell.angle_alpha   90.00
_cell.angle_beta   90.00
_cell.angle_gamma   90.00
#
_symmetry.space_group_name_H-M   'P 1'
#
loop_
_entity.id
_entity.type
_entity.pdbx_description
1 polymer ?
#
loop_
_entity_poly.entity_id
_entity_poly.type
_entity_poly.pdbx_seq_one_letter_code
_entity_poly.pdbx_strand_id
1 'polypeptide(L)'
;MTILRALVLTITVVAALFGTATAATAAPVPTAASPKVPCSTAVRACVRLSTNQAWLLRGGKVVAGPVPVSHGRKGFATPSGTFRVSFKNQDHVSSIYDQEMPYSVFFNGDIAFHQGSVRVKSHGCVHLTASAARQFFAELQPGDRVQVVP
;
A
#
# COMPACT_ATOMS: atom_id res chain seq x y z
N MET A 1 -8.23 -71.75 -65.23
CA MET A 1 -7.29 -70.62 -65.01
C MET A 1 -7.84 -69.79 -63.90
N THR A 2 -7.33 -70.01 -62.68
CA THR A 2 -7.86 -69.36 -61.46
C THR A 2 -6.69 -68.77 -60.73
N ILE A 3 -6.66 -67.45 -60.72
CA ILE A 3 -5.56 -66.67 -60.10
C ILE A 3 -5.93 -66.40 -58.64
N LEU A 4 -5.15 -67.04 -57.74
CA LEU A 4 -5.27 -66.85 -56.30
C LEU A 4 -4.57 -65.51 -55.90
N ARG A 5 -5.29 -64.53 -55.43
CA ARG A 5 -4.73 -63.30 -54.84
C ARG A 5 -4.53 -63.49 -53.34
N ALA A 6 -3.28 -63.52 -52.94
CA ALA A 6 -2.91 -63.52 -51.54
C ALA A 6 -3.06 -62.13 -50.93
N LEU A 7 -3.84 -62.03 -49.89
CA LEU A 7 -4.04 -60.79 -49.09
C LEU A 7 -2.97 -60.74 -48.00
N VAL A 8 -2.06 -59.81 -48.08
CA VAL A 8 -1.06 -59.59 -47.05
C VAL A 8 -1.64 -58.60 -46.02
N LEU A 9 -1.85 -59.09 -44.82
CA LEU A 9 -2.36 -58.31 -43.66
C LEU A 9 -1.16 -57.68 -42.97
N THR A 10 -0.95 -56.39 -43.12
CA THR A 10 0.06 -55.64 -42.34
C THR A 10 -0.52 -55.18 -41.03
N ILE A 11 -0.02 -55.75 -39.92
CA ILE A 11 -0.36 -55.37 -38.57
C ILE A 11 0.53 -54.17 -38.16
N THR A 12 -0.04 -52.98 -38.11
CA THR A 12 0.61 -51.79 -37.56
C THR A 12 0.48 -51.79 -36.04
N VAL A 13 1.58 -51.98 -35.33
CA VAL A 13 1.66 -51.85 -33.88
C VAL A 13 1.79 -50.35 -33.56
N VAL A 14 0.72 -49.79 -32.97
CA VAL A 14 0.74 -48.41 -32.44
C VAL A 14 1.29 -48.48 -31.00
N ALA A 15 2.52 -48.06 -30.82
CA ALA A 15 3.10 -47.90 -29.49
C ALA A 15 2.54 -46.61 -28.83
N ALA A 16 1.67 -46.78 -27.82
CA ALA A 16 1.17 -45.66 -26.99
C ALA A 16 2.25 -45.25 -25.98
N LEU A 17 2.85 -44.10 -26.20
CA LEU A 17 3.74 -43.44 -25.25
C LEU A 17 2.87 -42.78 -24.13
N PHE A 18 2.78 -43.46 -22.99
CA PHE A 18 2.22 -42.83 -21.78
C PHE A 18 3.23 -41.85 -21.20
N GLY A 19 3.04 -40.56 -21.50
CA GLY A 19 3.77 -39.48 -20.85
C GLY A 19 3.28 -39.31 -19.41
N THR A 20 4.12 -39.59 -18.42
CA THR A 20 3.85 -39.30 -17.01
C THR A 20 3.99 -37.81 -16.78
N ALA A 21 2.85 -37.12 -16.66
CA ALA A 21 2.83 -35.69 -16.25
C ALA A 21 3.21 -35.63 -14.76
N THR A 22 4.42 -35.18 -14.46
CA THR A 22 4.83 -34.80 -13.09
C THR A 22 4.14 -33.51 -12.69
N ALA A 23 3.15 -33.59 -11.81
CA ALA A 23 2.53 -32.43 -11.20
C ALA A 23 3.57 -31.72 -10.29
N ALA A 24 4.06 -30.55 -10.71
CA ALA A 24 4.89 -29.71 -9.87
C ALA A 24 4.00 -29.12 -8.75
N THR A 25 4.15 -29.64 -7.53
CA THR A 25 3.56 -29.04 -6.33
C THR A 25 4.25 -27.70 -6.06
N ALA A 26 3.57 -26.59 -6.38
CA ALA A 26 4.02 -25.26 -5.98
C ALA A 26 4.04 -25.19 -4.45
N ALA A 27 5.22 -24.98 -3.87
CA ALA A 27 5.35 -24.73 -2.44
C ALA A 27 4.59 -23.46 -2.06
N PRO A 28 3.86 -23.43 -0.91
CA PRO A 28 3.17 -22.24 -0.46
C PRO A 28 4.20 -21.12 -0.23
N VAL A 29 4.03 -20.01 -0.95
CA VAL A 29 4.83 -18.80 -0.72
C VAL A 29 4.52 -18.31 0.69
N PRO A 30 5.52 -18.13 1.58
CA PRO A 30 5.27 -17.61 2.92
C PRO A 30 4.62 -16.23 2.80
N THR A 31 3.37 -16.13 3.23
CA THR A 31 2.66 -14.84 3.34
C THR A 31 3.38 -14.05 4.42
N ALA A 32 4.18 -13.05 4.03
CA ALA A 32 4.81 -12.14 4.98
C ALA A 32 3.71 -11.53 5.85
N ALA A 33 3.77 -11.77 7.16
CA ALA A 33 2.82 -11.19 8.10
C ALA A 33 2.84 -9.67 7.93
N SER A 34 1.69 -9.07 7.62
CA SER A 34 1.57 -7.62 7.51
C SER A 34 2.06 -6.97 8.80
N PRO A 35 2.97 -5.99 8.75
CA PRO A 35 3.51 -5.37 9.95
C PRO A 35 2.35 -4.84 10.81
N LYS A 36 2.35 -5.24 12.08
CA LYS A 36 1.31 -4.87 13.04
C LYS A 36 1.20 -3.35 13.12
N VAL A 37 0.02 -2.81 12.83
CA VAL A 37 -0.26 -1.38 12.98
C VAL A 37 -0.11 -0.99 14.45
N PRO A 38 0.71 0.02 14.79
CA PRO A 38 1.00 0.36 16.18
C PRO A 38 -0.07 1.21 16.85
N CYS A 39 -1.06 1.68 16.09
CA CYS A 39 -2.11 2.56 16.55
C CYS A 39 -3.39 1.81 16.96
N SER A 40 -4.28 2.50 17.66
CA SER A 40 -5.62 2.01 18.00
C SER A 40 -6.43 1.67 16.75
N THR A 41 -7.25 0.63 16.84
CA THR A 41 -8.20 0.25 15.78
C THR A 41 -9.32 1.27 15.55
N ALA A 42 -9.48 2.22 16.48
CA ALA A 42 -10.49 3.29 16.41
C ALA A 42 -10.05 4.51 15.57
N VAL A 43 -8.82 4.51 15.04
CA VAL A 43 -8.34 5.62 14.20
C VAL A 43 -8.51 5.31 12.72
N ARG A 44 -8.49 6.37 11.90
CA ARG A 44 -8.58 6.27 10.44
C ARG A 44 -7.20 6.35 9.79
N ALA A 45 -6.26 7.06 10.39
CA ALA A 45 -4.87 7.08 9.96
C ALA A 45 -3.93 6.84 11.15
N CYS A 46 -2.86 6.12 10.88
CA CYS A 46 -1.78 5.82 11.81
C CYS A 46 -0.45 6.25 11.20
N VAL A 47 0.38 6.93 11.96
CA VAL A 47 1.76 7.28 11.57
C VAL A 47 2.71 6.75 12.63
N ARG A 48 3.74 6.00 12.22
CA ARG A 48 4.87 5.64 13.08
C ARG A 48 6.10 6.43 12.63
N LEU A 49 6.59 7.28 13.51
CA LEU A 49 7.71 8.17 13.21
C LEU A 49 9.05 7.42 13.14
N SER A 50 9.29 6.48 14.06
CA SER A 50 10.54 5.72 14.13
C SER A 50 10.85 4.87 12.90
N THR A 51 9.82 4.43 12.18
CA THR A 51 9.98 3.61 10.95
C THR A 51 9.61 4.36 9.67
N ASN A 52 9.23 5.65 9.76
CA ASN A 52 8.76 6.45 8.64
C ASN A 52 7.65 5.75 7.84
N GLN A 53 6.62 5.29 8.53
CA GLN A 53 5.52 4.53 7.94
C GLN A 53 4.17 5.10 8.33
N ALA A 54 3.20 5.00 7.42
CA ALA A 54 1.80 5.32 7.72
C ALA A 54 0.84 4.28 7.14
N TRP A 55 -0.35 4.23 7.74
CA TRP A 55 -1.45 3.32 7.37
C TRP A 55 -2.76 4.08 7.37
N LEU A 56 -3.67 3.63 6.51
CA LEU A 56 -5.10 3.95 6.58
C LEU A 56 -5.87 2.76 7.11
N LEU A 57 -6.83 3.02 7.99
CA LEU A 57 -7.70 2.03 8.58
C LEU A 57 -9.17 2.35 8.33
N ARG A 58 -9.99 1.30 8.21
CA ARG A 58 -11.45 1.41 8.15
C ARG A 58 -12.06 0.30 8.99
N GLY A 59 -12.81 0.68 10.04
CA GLY A 59 -13.37 -0.31 10.99
C GLY A 59 -12.30 -1.18 11.65
N GLY A 60 -11.12 -0.61 11.97
CA GLY A 60 -9.99 -1.32 12.58
C GLY A 60 -9.17 -2.19 11.64
N LYS A 61 -9.55 -2.28 10.36
CA LYS A 61 -8.81 -3.04 9.34
C LYS A 61 -7.94 -2.11 8.50
N VAL A 62 -6.74 -2.55 8.13
CA VAL A 62 -5.86 -1.82 7.22
C VAL A 62 -6.46 -1.84 5.82
N VAL A 63 -6.67 -0.67 5.24
CA VAL A 63 -7.12 -0.48 3.86
C VAL A 63 -6.00 0.02 2.95
N ALA A 64 -4.94 0.62 3.52
CA ALA A 64 -3.70 0.95 2.82
C ALA A 64 -2.52 1.00 3.79
N GLY A 65 -1.35 0.67 3.30
CA GLY A 65 -0.10 0.73 4.04
C GLY A 65 0.48 -0.65 4.40
N PRO A 66 1.71 -0.64 4.98
CA PRO A 66 2.48 0.57 5.29
C PRO A 66 2.93 1.30 4.03
N VAL A 67 2.76 2.62 4.00
CA VAL A 67 3.33 3.48 2.97
C VAL A 67 4.51 4.26 3.56
N PRO A 68 5.58 4.52 2.79
CA PRO A 68 6.70 5.32 3.24
C PRO A 68 6.27 6.78 3.42
N VAL A 69 6.76 7.42 4.48
CA VAL A 69 6.53 8.83 4.77
C VAL A 69 7.83 9.53 5.16
N SER A 70 7.84 10.85 5.05
CA SER A 70 8.76 11.72 5.78
C SER A 70 7.96 12.61 6.72
N HIS A 71 8.57 13.05 7.80
CA HIS A 71 7.92 13.89 8.82
C HIS A 71 8.87 14.99 9.29
N GLY A 72 8.47 15.76 10.29
CA GLY A 72 9.20 16.91 10.78
C GLY A 72 10.66 16.65 11.15
N ARG A 73 11.55 17.61 10.81
CA ARG A 73 12.96 17.62 11.19
C ARG A 73 13.14 18.11 12.64
N LYS A 74 14.36 18.02 13.14
CA LYS A 74 14.74 18.62 14.45
C LYS A 74 14.35 20.11 14.50
N GLY A 75 13.69 20.51 15.57
CA GLY A 75 13.14 21.86 15.75
C GLY A 75 11.75 22.08 15.15
N PHE A 76 11.27 21.15 14.30
CA PHE A 76 9.95 21.17 13.65
C PHE A 76 9.32 19.79 13.67
N ALA A 77 9.38 19.12 14.83
CA ALA A 77 8.92 17.76 14.95
C ALA A 77 7.41 17.61 14.69
N THR A 78 7.02 16.54 14.00
CA THR A 78 5.63 16.10 14.00
C THR A 78 5.31 15.54 15.39
N PRO A 79 4.35 16.14 16.15
CA PRO A 79 4.08 15.70 17.51
C PRO A 79 3.38 14.34 17.52
N SER A 80 3.77 13.49 18.49
CA SER A 80 3.02 12.27 18.81
C SER A 80 1.72 12.62 19.53
N GLY A 81 0.67 11.84 19.28
CA GLY A 81 -0.63 12.06 19.89
C GLY A 81 -1.78 11.55 19.04
N THR A 82 -2.99 11.85 19.48
CA THR A 82 -4.22 11.59 18.73
C THR A 82 -4.88 12.89 18.38
N PHE A 83 -5.09 13.10 17.10
CA PHE A 83 -5.62 14.31 16.51
C PHE A 83 -6.88 14.02 15.71
N ARG A 84 -7.50 15.07 15.15
CA ARG A 84 -8.62 14.92 14.22
C ARG A 84 -8.34 15.70 12.95
N VAL A 85 -8.77 15.16 11.82
CA VAL A 85 -8.80 15.90 10.57
C VAL A 85 -9.69 17.12 10.74
N SER A 86 -9.15 18.31 10.49
CA SER A 86 -9.86 19.60 10.57
C SER A 86 -10.47 19.99 9.23
N PHE A 87 -9.68 19.96 8.17
CA PHE A 87 -10.13 20.26 6.81
C PHE A 87 -9.21 19.63 5.77
N LYS A 88 -9.61 19.73 4.50
CA LYS A 88 -8.87 19.20 3.34
C LYS A 88 -8.82 20.24 2.25
N ASN A 89 -7.72 20.29 1.51
CA ASN A 89 -7.58 21.12 0.33
C ASN A 89 -6.72 20.39 -0.71
N GLN A 90 -7.25 20.16 -1.90
CA GLN A 90 -6.55 19.41 -2.94
C GLN A 90 -5.36 20.17 -3.51
N ASP A 91 -5.53 21.49 -3.69
CA ASP A 91 -4.57 22.37 -4.36
C ASP A 91 -4.04 23.44 -3.38
N HIS A 92 -3.69 22.99 -2.16
CA HIS A 92 -3.21 23.90 -1.11
C HIS A 92 -1.80 24.42 -1.41
N VAL A 93 -1.62 25.72 -1.18
CA VAL A 93 -0.31 26.38 -1.18
C VAL A 93 -0.06 26.90 0.24
N SER A 94 1.11 26.59 0.79
CA SER A 94 1.51 27.10 2.10
C SER A 94 1.72 28.59 2.08
N SER A 95 0.98 29.34 2.88
CA SER A 95 1.15 30.80 3.02
C SER A 95 2.46 31.21 3.73
N ILE A 96 3.10 30.27 4.45
CA ILE A 96 4.35 30.52 5.19
C ILE A 96 5.57 30.27 4.32
N TYR A 97 5.52 29.25 3.46
CA TYR A 97 6.68 28.76 2.69
C TYR A 97 6.53 28.95 1.18
N ASP A 98 5.38 29.45 0.72
CA ASP A 98 5.02 29.56 -0.70
C ASP A 98 5.29 28.27 -1.50
N GLN A 99 4.93 27.13 -0.88
CA GLN A 99 5.13 25.80 -1.44
C GLN A 99 3.81 25.10 -1.69
N GLU A 100 3.71 24.44 -2.83
CA GLU A 100 2.57 23.58 -3.13
C GLU A 100 2.52 22.39 -2.18
N MET A 101 1.35 22.12 -1.66
CA MET A 101 1.03 21.00 -0.77
C MET A 101 -0.18 20.24 -1.34
N PRO A 102 -0.04 19.55 -2.49
CA PRO A 102 -1.18 18.88 -3.12
C PRO A 102 -1.76 17.77 -2.23
N TYR A 103 -3.08 17.62 -2.28
CA TYR A 103 -3.83 16.64 -1.51
C TYR A 103 -3.66 16.78 0.01
N SER A 104 -3.68 18.01 0.51
CA SER A 104 -3.53 18.30 1.93
C SER A 104 -4.72 17.85 2.76
N VAL A 105 -4.43 17.10 3.83
CA VAL A 105 -5.37 16.69 4.88
C VAL A 105 -4.81 17.16 6.22
N PHE A 106 -5.33 18.27 6.73
CA PHE A 106 -4.88 18.90 7.96
C PHE A 106 -5.45 18.18 9.19
N PHE A 107 -4.61 17.88 10.18
CA PHE A 107 -5.02 17.14 11.37
C PHE A 107 -4.50 17.70 12.70
N ASN A 108 -3.54 18.62 12.67
CA ASN A 108 -3.03 19.28 13.87
C ASN A 108 -2.53 20.71 13.53
N GLY A 109 -3.39 21.73 13.66
CA GLY A 109 -3.08 23.09 13.21
C GLY A 109 -2.64 23.10 11.75
N ASP A 110 -1.42 23.58 11.48
CA ASP A 110 -0.85 23.66 10.13
C ASP A 110 -0.19 22.35 9.67
N ILE A 111 -0.24 21.29 10.47
CA ILE A 111 0.33 19.99 10.13
C ILE A 111 -0.68 19.17 9.33
N ALA A 112 -0.26 18.73 8.15
CA ALA A 112 -1.08 17.97 7.22
C ALA A 112 -0.33 16.74 6.68
N PHE A 113 -1.09 15.75 6.22
CA PHE A 113 -0.65 14.85 5.17
C PHE A 113 -0.72 15.57 3.85
N HIS A 114 0.31 15.48 3.03
CA HIS A 114 0.25 15.99 1.65
C HIS A 114 1.31 15.32 0.77
N GLN A 115 1.21 15.48 -0.55
CA GLN A 115 2.24 15.03 -1.46
C GLN A 115 3.54 15.80 -1.20
N GLY A 116 4.63 15.05 -1.10
CA GLY A 116 5.97 15.62 -0.92
C GLY A 116 7.06 14.55 -0.97
N SER A 117 8.31 14.97 -0.82
CA SER A 117 9.43 14.04 -0.78
C SER A 117 9.42 13.21 0.49
N VAL A 118 9.33 11.89 0.35
CA VAL A 118 9.43 10.95 1.48
C VAL A 118 10.89 10.72 1.94
N ARG A 119 11.84 11.40 1.30
CA ARG A 119 13.28 11.35 1.64
C ARG A 119 13.78 12.59 2.36
N VAL A 120 13.04 13.70 2.28
CA VAL A 120 13.40 14.99 2.86
C VAL A 120 12.48 15.30 4.02
N LYS A 121 13.06 15.60 5.19
CA LYS A 121 12.30 15.97 6.39
C LYS A 121 11.59 17.32 6.23
N SER A 122 10.38 17.40 6.77
CA SER A 122 9.49 18.56 6.67
C SER A 122 9.66 19.57 7.81
N HIS A 123 8.77 20.57 7.83
CA HIS A 123 8.56 21.49 8.96
C HIS A 123 7.40 21.04 9.88
N GLY A 124 7.11 19.75 9.93
CA GLY A 124 6.06 19.17 10.77
C GLY A 124 5.04 18.33 10.00
N CYS A 125 4.78 18.65 8.74
CA CYS A 125 3.87 17.89 7.89
C CYS A 125 4.36 16.46 7.63
N VAL A 126 3.44 15.57 7.32
CA VAL A 126 3.73 14.19 6.90
C VAL A 126 3.68 14.12 5.38
N HIS A 127 4.86 14.03 4.76
CA HIS A 127 4.98 13.88 3.31
C HIS A 127 4.65 12.46 2.88
N LEU A 128 3.91 12.36 1.80
CA LEU A 128 3.49 11.13 1.15
C LEU A 128 3.93 11.14 -0.33
N THR A 129 4.08 9.97 -0.92
CA THR A 129 4.19 9.87 -2.38
C THR A 129 2.90 10.37 -3.03
N ALA A 130 2.94 10.75 -4.31
CA ALA A 130 1.76 11.26 -5.02
C ALA A 130 0.57 10.30 -4.96
N SER A 131 0.80 8.99 -5.10
CA SER A 131 -0.27 7.99 -5.05
C SER A 131 -0.85 7.84 -3.65
N ALA A 132 0.02 7.79 -2.62
CA ALA A 132 -0.41 7.70 -1.23
C ALA A 132 -1.16 8.97 -0.78
N ALA A 133 -0.71 10.16 -1.18
CA ALA A 133 -1.37 11.42 -0.87
C ALA A 133 -2.80 11.48 -1.42
N ARG A 134 -2.98 11.09 -2.69
CA ARG A 134 -4.33 10.97 -3.29
C ARG A 134 -5.21 9.98 -2.53
N GLN A 135 -4.66 8.85 -2.11
CA GLN A 135 -5.41 7.84 -1.37
C GLN A 135 -5.79 8.33 0.03
N PHE A 136 -4.87 8.96 0.77
CA PHE A 136 -5.15 9.55 2.08
C PHE A 136 -6.19 10.67 1.96
N PHE A 137 -6.09 11.50 0.93
CA PHE A 137 -7.05 12.55 0.64
C PHE A 137 -8.45 12.00 0.34
N ALA A 138 -8.57 10.93 -0.43
CA ALA A 138 -9.84 10.29 -0.76
C ALA A 138 -10.51 9.64 0.47
N GLU A 139 -9.71 8.97 1.31
CA GLU A 139 -10.19 8.14 2.42
C GLU A 139 -10.53 8.94 3.68
N LEU A 140 -9.75 9.97 4.01
CA LEU A 140 -9.91 10.73 5.24
C LEU A 140 -10.93 11.85 5.07
N GLN A 141 -11.75 12.05 6.10
CA GLN A 141 -12.77 13.11 6.16
C GLN A 141 -12.58 13.98 7.42
N PRO A 142 -13.03 15.26 7.41
CA PRO A 142 -13.07 16.07 8.61
C PRO A 142 -13.75 15.34 9.77
N GLY A 143 -13.11 15.37 10.96
CA GLY A 143 -13.53 14.63 12.13
C GLY A 143 -12.85 13.27 12.32
N ASP A 144 -12.28 12.66 11.27
CA ASP A 144 -11.55 11.39 11.36
C ASP A 144 -10.35 11.48 12.31
N ARG A 145 -10.13 10.41 13.07
CA ARG A 145 -9.01 10.35 14.02
C ARG A 145 -7.71 9.96 13.33
N VAL A 146 -6.65 10.69 13.62
CA VAL A 146 -5.27 10.43 13.22
C VAL A 146 -4.44 10.19 14.47
N GLN A 147 -3.71 9.09 14.53
CA GLN A 147 -2.78 8.82 15.63
C GLN A 147 -1.34 8.79 15.11
N VAL A 148 -0.49 9.57 15.76
CA VAL A 148 0.95 9.61 15.52
C VAL A 148 1.64 8.99 16.72
N VAL A 149 2.46 7.96 16.48
CA VAL A 149 3.26 7.28 17.51
C VAL A 149 4.75 7.41 17.19
N PRO A 150 5.62 7.33 18.20
CA PRO A 150 7.08 7.38 18.04
C PRO A 150 7.65 6.34 17.08
#